data_8222895fe34a2742aace6886e9f3dff0
#
_entry.id   8222895fe34a2742aace6886e9f3dff0
#
_cell.length_a   1.000
_cell.length_b   1.000
_cell.length_c   1.000
_cell.angle_alpha   90.00
_cell.angle_beta   90.00
_cell.angle_gamma   90.00
#
_symmetry.space_group_name_H-M   'P 1'
#
loop_
_entity.id
_entity.type
_entity.pdbx_description
1 polymer ?
#
loop_
_entity_poly.entity_id
_entity_poly.type
_entity_poly.pdbx_seq_one_letter_code
_entity_poly.pdbx_strand_id
1 'polypeptide(L)'
;MIKESMGYMFEAGFLGTRAPFFMDFVTLIVAALPLLVYIAILFARKKRYRLHALFQNIIFLFSIIVISYFELGVRVGGGFVAFMQESGVSHTYASVVLVLHIFIATVSFFYWILIIMRANYEFVKKLIPGRASKAHKILAIKTFTGIVLTSFSGIWVYLLLFVY
;
A
#
# COMPACT_ATOMS: atom_id res chain seq x y z
N MET A 1 1.01 -2.25 -29.48
CA MET A 1 0.92 -0.80 -29.10
C MET A 1 0.91 -0.58 -27.58
N ILE A 2 -0.07 -1.07 -26.79
CA ILE A 2 -0.04 -0.88 -25.31
C ILE A 2 1.14 -1.63 -24.66
N LYS A 3 1.42 -2.86 -25.07
CA LYS A 3 2.50 -3.69 -24.52
C LYS A 3 3.91 -3.13 -24.84
N GLU A 4 4.09 -2.49 -25.97
CA GLU A 4 5.37 -1.84 -26.37
C GLU A 4 5.61 -0.54 -25.58
N SER A 5 4.56 0.29 -25.38
CA SER A 5 4.69 1.53 -24.61
C SER A 5 4.92 1.29 -23.10
N MET A 6 4.66 0.07 -22.62
CA MET A 6 4.85 -0.33 -21.23
C MET A 6 6.09 -1.23 -21.01
N GLY A 7 6.93 -1.40 -22.04
CA GLY A 7 8.13 -2.25 -21.99
C GLY A 7 9.02 -1.95 -20.78
N TYR A 8 9.19 -0.67 -20.44
CA TYR A 8 10.01 -0.22 -19.30
C TYR A 8 9.57 -0.83 -17.95
N MET A 9 8.29 -1.16 -17.78
CA MET A 9 7.79 -1.77 -16.52
C MET A 9 8.41 -3.14 -16.27
N PHE A 10 8.75 -3.86 -17.36
CA PHE A 10 9.22 -5.24 -17.33
C PHE A 10 10.74 -5.34 -17.54
N GLU A 11 11.44 -4.22 -17.65
CA GLU A 11 12.90 -4.20 -17.57
C GLU A 11 13.38 -4.68 -16.20
N ALA A 12 14.66 -5.06 -16.10
CA ALA A 12 15.26 -5.49 -14.84
C ALA A 12 15.08 -4.43 -13.75
N GLY A 13 14.67 -4.85 -12.57
CA GLY A 13 14.52 -3.98 -11.41
C GLY A 13 15.86 -3.45 -10.90
N PHE A 14 15.79 -2.56 -9.92
CA PHE A 14 16.94 -1.84 -9.37
C PHE A 14 17.35 -2.32 -7.95
N LEU A 15 16.59 -3.24 -7.34
CA LEU A 15 16.91 -3.79 -6.02
C LEU A 15 17.87 -5.00 -6.09
N GLY A 16 18.34 -5.37 -7.30
CA GLY A 16 19.27 -6.49 -7.48
C GLY A 16 18.64 -7.88 -7.31
N THR A 17 17.34 -7.98 -7.50
CA THR A 17 16.54 -9.22 -7.46
C THR A 17 16.08 -9.60 -8.86
N ARG A 18 15.33 -10.71 -9.00
CA ARG A 18 14.68 -11.10 -10.27
C ARG A 18 13.43 -10.27 -10.61
N ALA A 19 13.06 -9.34 -9.74
CA ALA A 19 11.84 -8.54 -9.92
C ALA A 19 11.96 -7.59 -11.11
N PRO A 20 10.88 -7.38 -11.87
CA PRO A 20 10.82 -6.32 -12.87
C PRO A 20 10.73 -4.95 -12.19
N PHE A 21 11.09 -3.91 -12.94
CA PHE A 21 11.14 -2.53 -12.45
C PHE A 21 9.89 -2.09 -11.67
N PHE A 22 8.69 -2.39 -12.19
CA PHE A 22 7.45 -1.96 -11.54
C PHE A 22 7.26 -2.62 -10.16
N MET A 23 7.70 -3.88 -9.98
CA MET A 23 7.62 -4.56 -8.69
C MET A 23 8.56 -3.92 -7.65
N ASP A 24 9.79 -3.64 -8.04
CA ASP A 24 10.77 -2.95 -7.17
C ASP A 24 10.25 -1.57 -6.75
N PHE A 25 9.74 -0.80 -7.72
CA PHE A 25 9.20 0.53 -7.49
C PHE A 25 8.02 0.50 -6.51
N VAL A 26 7.04 -0.39 -6.74
CA VAL A 26 5.87 -0.51 -5.87
C VAL A 26 6.26 -1.02 -4.48
N THR A 27 7.15 -2.02 -4.40
CA THR A 27 7.60 -2.58 -3.12
C THR A 27 8.30 -1.52 -2.27
N LEU A 28 9.15 -0.69 -2.87
CA LEU A 28 9.80 0.41 -2.16
C LEU A 28 8.80 1.42 -1.60
N ILE A 29 7.80 1.82 -2.40
CA ILE A 29 6.75 2.75 -1.96
C ILE A 29 5.93 2.14 -0.82
N VAL A 30 5.52 0.88 -0.97
CA VAL A 30 4.73 0.17 0.06
C VAL A 30 5.53 0.00 1.34
N ALA A 31 6.84 -0.27 1.26
CA ALA A 31 7.73 -0.33 2.41
C ALA A 31 7.85 1.02 3.13
N ALA A 32 7.88 2.13 2.39
CA ALA A 32 7.96 3.48 2.95
C ALA A 32 6.62 4.00 3.50
N LEU A 33 5.49 3.41 3.08
CA LEU A 33 4.14 3.91 3.37
C LEU A 33 3.83 4.04 4.88
N PRO A 34 4.16 3.07 5.77
CA PRO A 34 3.95 3.23 7.20
C PRO A 34 4.68 4.44 7.78
N LEU A 35 5.89 4.70 7.31
CA LEU A 35 6.67 5.86 7.74
C LEU A 35 6.02 7.17 7.29
N LEU A 36 5.58 7.26 6.05
CA LEU A 36 4.90 8.45 5.51
C LEU A 36 3.61 8.76 6.28
N VAL A 37 2.79 7.74 6.53
CA VAL A 37 1.55 7.88 7.33
C VAL A 37 1.88 8.27 8.77
N TYR A 38 2.92 7.70 9.38
CA TYR A 38 3.37 8.07 10.71
C TYR A 38 3.82 9.54 10.79
N ILE A 39 4.58 10.02 9.82
CA ILE A 39 4.98 11.44 9.74
C ILE A 39 3.73 12.34 9.67
N ALA A 40 2.74 11.97 8.86
CA ALA A 40 1.48 12.69 8.80
C ALA A 40 0.73 12.70 10.16
N ILE A 41 0.78 11.60 10.92
CA ILE A 41 0.22 11.52 12.28
C ILE A 41 0.97 12.46 13.26
N LEU A 42 2.28 12.64 13.10
CA LEU A 42 3.05 13.58 13.94
C LEU A 42 2.56 15.03 13.80
N PHE A 43 2.06 15.44 12.62
CA PHE A 43 1.42 16.76 12.48
C PHE A 43 0.16 16.88 13.35
N ALA A 44 -0.66 15.84 13.45
CA ALA A 44 -1.82 15.85 14.35
C ALA A 44 -1.41 15.93 15.82
N ARG A 45 -0.36 15.21 16.23
CA ARG A 45 0.20 15.28 17.59
C ARG A 45 0.72 16.68 17.94
N LYS A 46 1.28 17.39 16.94
CA LYS A 46 1.72 18.81 17.07
C LYS A 46 0.57 19.80 16.88
N LYS A 47 -0.70 19.37 16.92
CA LYS A 47 -1.91 20.18 16.71
C LYS A 47 -1.98 20.90 15.35
N ARG A 48 -1.17 20.46 14.37
CA ARG A 48 -1.17 20.99 12.99
C ARG A 48 -2.18 20.21 12.14
N TYR A 49 -3.47 20.28 12.49
CA TYR A 49 -4.52 19.43 11.92
C TYR A 49 -4.73 19.62 10.42
N ARG A 50 -4.55 20.86 9.89
CA ARG A 50 -4.64 21.13 8.45
C ARG A 50 -3.55 20.40 7.67
N LEU A 51 -2.31 20.40 8.17
CA LEU A 51 -1.21 19.66 7.53
C LEU A 51 -1.43 18.17 7.63
N HIS A 52 -1.88 17.65 8.78
CA HIS A 52 -2.27 16.25 8.90
C HIS A 52 -3.31 15.84 7.85
N ALA A 53 -4.39 16.58 7.72
CA ALA A 53 -5.44 16.30 6.74
C ALA A 53 -4.89 16.35 5.30
N LEU A 54 -4.11 17.39 4.96
CA LEU A 54 -3.50 17.52 3.63
C LEU A 54 -2.61 16.33 3.29
N PHE A 55 -1.65 15.99 4.17
CA PHE A 55 -0.71 14.90 3.92
C PHE A 55 -1.42 13.54 3.85
N GLN A 56 -2.41 13.28 4.70
CA GLN A 56 -3.20 12.05 4.65
C GLN A 56 -3.94 11.90 3.32
N ASN A 57 -4.55 12.96 2.80
CA ASN A 57 -5.23 12.93 1.50
C ASN A 57 -4.23 12.75 0.34
N ILE A 58 -3.06 13.42 0.36
CA ILE A 58 -2.02 13.25 -0.65
C ILE A 58 -1.50 11.82 -0.67
N ILE A 59 -1.13 11.27 0.51
CA ILE A 59 -0.62 9.89 0.62
C ILE A 59 -1.66 8.91 0.13
N PHE A 60 -2.93 9.09 0.50
CA PHE A 60 -4.02 8.22 0.07
C PHE A 60 -4.22 8.25 -1.46
N LEU A 61 -4.30 9.44 -2.07
CA LEU A 61 -4.45 9.59 -3.52
C LEU A 61 -3.26 8.99 -4.27
N PHE A 62 -2.04 9.26 -3.80
CA PHE A 62 -0.84 8.68 -4.37
C PHE A 62 -0.85 7.15 -4.29
N SER A 63 -1.30 6.59 -3.16
CA SER A 63 -1.41 5.14 -2.99
C SER A 63 -2.42 4.50 -3.95
N ILE A 64 -3.54 5.19 -4.26
CA ILE A 64 -4.48 4.71 -5.30
C ILE A 64 -3.78 4.61 -6.66
N ILE A 65 -3.01 5.62 -7.04
CA ILE A 65 -2.26 5.62 -8.30
C ILE A 65 -1.26 4.46 -8.32
N VAL A 66 -0.50 4.27 -7.24
CA VAL A 66 0.50 3.19 -7.14
C VAL A 66 -0.16 1.82 -7.19
N ILE A 67 -1.28 1.61 -6.50
CA ILE A 67 -2.03 0.34 -6.54
C ILE A 67 -2.56 0.08 -7.95
N SER A 68 -3.10 1.09 -8.63
CA SER A 68 -3.59 0.95 -10.02
C SER A 68 -2.45 0.61 -10.98
N TYR A 69 -1.28 1.23 -10.83
CA TYR A 69 -0.08 0.93 -11.60
C TYR A 69 0.41 -0.52 -11.34
N PHE A 70 0.41 -0.96 -10.09
CA PHE A 70 0.74 -2.33 -9.69
C PHE A 70 -0.21 -3.34 -10.32
N GLU A 71 -1.52 -3.15 -10.18
CA GLU A 71 -2.55 -4.02 -10.74
C GLU A 71 -2.41 -4.18 -12.27
N LEU A 72 -2.13 -3.06 -12.95
CA LEU A 72 -1.89 -3.07 -14.39
C LEU A 72 -0.65 -3.90 -14.73
N GLY A 73 0.47 -3.68 -14.03
CA GLY A 73 1.72 -4.42 -14.22
C GLY A 73 1.55 -5.92 -13.99
N VAL A 74 0.87 -6.31 -12.91
CA VAL A 74 0.59 -7.71 -12.60
C VAL A 74 -0.23 -8.37 -13.71
N ARG A 75 -1.31 -7.71 -14.19
CA ARG A 75 -2.18 -8.25 -15.26
C ARG A 75 -1.46 -8.41 -16.57
N VAL A 76 -0.65 -7.43 -16.97
CA VAL A 76 0.12 -7.46 -18.23
C VAL A 76 1.30 -8.44 -18.12
N GLY A 77 1.90 -8.59 -16.93
CA GLY A 77 3.03 -9.49 -16.66
C GLY A 77 2.66 -11.00 -16.56
N GLY A 78 1.39 -11.35 -16.68
CA GLY A 78 0.95 -12.76 -16.61
C GLY A 78 0.58 -13.25 -15.20
N GLY A 79 0.58 -12.34 -14.22
CA GLY A 79 0.11 -12.62 -12.87
C GLY A 79 1.03 -13.49 -12.02
N PHE A 80 0.50 -13.97 -10.92
CA PHE A 80 1.24 -14.75 -9.92
C PHE A 80 1.97 -15.98 -10.51
N VAL A 81 1.30 -16.70 -11.42
CA VAL A 81 1.87 -17.93 -12.02
C VAL A 81 3.15 -17.62 -12.80
N ALA A 82 3.16 -16.52 -13.56
CA ALA A 82 4.35 -16.12 -14.31
C ALA A 82 5.53 -15.74 -13.38
N PHE A 83 5.27 -15.02 -12.31
CA PHE A 83 6.30 -14.62 -11.33
C PHE A 83 6.81 -15.78 -10.47
N MET A 84 6.04 -16.86 -10.35
CA MET A 84 6.46 -18.06 -9.61
C MET A 84 7.43 -18.96 -10.39
N GLN A 85 7.54 -18.81 -11.72
CA GLN A 85 8.31 -19.75 -12.56
C GLN A 85 9.79 -19.86 -12.17
N GLU A 86 10.37 -18.77 -11.69
CA GLU A 86 11.80 -18.70 -11.31
C GLU A 86 12.00 -18.74 -9.78
N SER A 87 10.93 -18.87 -8.99
CA SER A 87 11.00 -18.96 -7.55
C SER A 87 11.34 -20.37 -7.10
N GLY A 88 12.30 -20.51 -6.19
CA GLY A 88 12.64 -21.78 -5.53
C GLY A 88 11.66 -22.20 -4.43
N VAL A 89 10.63 -21.39 -4.15
CA VAL A 89 9.68 -21.60 -3.06
C VAL A 89 8.53 -22.49 -3.50
N SER A 90 8.00 -23.30 -2.58
CA SER A 90 6.78 -24.11 -2.84
C SER A 90 5.62 -23.20 -3.30
N HIS A 91 5.01 -23.56 -4.44
CA HIS A 91 3.85 -22.86 -4.99
C HIS A 91 2.70 -22.75 -3.97
N THR A 92 2.43 -23.83 -3.23
CA THR A 92 1.36 -23.84 -2.20
C THR A 92 1.66 -22.84 -1.09
N TYR A 93 2.91 -22.79 -0.59
CA TYR A 93 3.28 -21.84 0.46
C TYR A 93 3.17 -20.39 -0.02
N ALA A 94 3.74 -20.08 -1.17
CA ALA A 94 3.67 -18.75 -1.75
C ALA A 94 2.21 -18.31 -2.01
N SER A 95 1.36 -19.22 -2.50
CA SER A 95 -0.08 -18.95 -2.71
C SER A 95 -0.80 -18.63 -1.41
N VAL A 96 -0.56 -19.38 -0.33
CA VAL A 96 -1.19 -19.12 0.97
C VAL A 96 -0.77 -17.75 1.51
N VAL A 97 0.52 -17.43 1.44
CA VAL A 97 1.04 -16.11 1.89
C VAL A 97 0.44 -14.99 1.04
N LEU A 98 0.36 -15.15 -0.28
CA LEU A 98 -0.26 -14.18 -1.18
C LEU A 98 -1.73 -13.94 -0.86
N VAL A 99 -2.52 -15.00 -0.65
CA VAL A 99 -3.95 -14.89 -0.31
C VAL A 99 -4.13 -14.15 1.02
N LEU A 100 -3.32 -14.47 2.02
CA LEU A 100 -3.34 -13.75 3.30
C LEU A 100 -2.97 -12.27 3.12
N HIS A 101 -1.94 -11.97 2.31
CA HIS A 101 -1.56 -10.60 1.99
C HIS A 101 -2.71 -9.83 1.31
N ILE A 102 -3.32 -10.42 0.28
CA ILE A 102 -4.45 -9.80 -0.44
C ILE A 102 -5.61 -9.51 0.51
N PHE A 103 -5.94 -10.45 1.39
CA PHE A 103 -6.99 -10.25 2.40
C PHE A 103 -6.67 -9.07 3.34
N ILE A 104 -5.46 -9.05 3.92
CA ILE A 104 -5.01 -7.97 4.81
C ILE A 104 -5.02 -6.62 4.06
N ALA A 105 -4.47 -6.58 2.85
CA ALA A 105 -4.40 -5.37 2.04
C ALA A 105 -5.80 -4.83 1.69
N THR A 106 -6.73 -5.70 1.28
CA THR A 106 -8.09 -5.33 0.92
C THR A 106 -8.84 -4.75 2.12
N VAL A 107 -8.79 -5.43 3.27
CA VAL A 107 -9.43 -4.96 4.49
C VAL A 107 -8.84 -3.63 4.96
N SER A 108 -7.51 -3.50 4.92
CA SER A 108 -6.80 -2.28 5.31
C SER A 108 -7.14 -1.10 4.41
N PHE A 109 -7.20 -1.34 3.10
CA PHE A 109 -7.56 -0.33 2.12
C PHE A 109 -9.01 0.16 2.29
N PHE A 110 -9.94 -0.77 2.58
CA PHE A 110 -11.32 -0.42 2.89
C PHE A 110 -11.44 0.47 4.14
N TYR A 111 -10.74 0.11 5.23
CA TYR A 111 -10.67 0.98 6.42
C TYR A 111 -10.05 2.33 6.11
N TRP A 112 -9.07 2.40 5.20
CA TRP A 112 -8.44 3.65 4.82
C TRP A 112 -9.39 4.56 4.02
N ILE A 113 -10.15 4.00 3.09
CA ILE A 113 -11.21 4.74 2.40
C ILE A 113 -12.20 5.33 3.41
N LEU A 114 -12.70 4.50 4.33
CA LEU A 114 -13.67 4.93 5.33
C LEU A 114 -13.15 6.07 6.21
N ILE A 115 -11.90 5.97 6.69
CA ILE A 115 -11.37 7.03 7.54
C ILE A 115 -11.13 8.33 6.78
N ILE A 116 -10.65 8.28 5.55
CA ILE A 116 -10.42 9.48 4.73
C ILE A 116 -11.75 10.20 4.46
N MET A 117 -12.78 9.47 4.01
CA MET A 117 -14.10 10.05 3.75
C MET A 117 -14.72 10.66 5.01
N ARG A 118 -14.72 9.89 6.10
CA ARG A 118 -15.28 10.33 7.38
C ARG A 118 -14.51 11.50 7.97
N ALA A 119 -13.16 11.45 7.96
CA ALA A 119 -12.34 12.51 8.53
C ALA A 119 -12.50 13.83 7.76
N ASN A 120 -12.55 13.80 6.44
CA ASN A 120 -12.77 15.00 5.63
C ASN A 120 -14.14 15.61 5.93
N TYR A 121 -15.20 14.80 6.03
CA TYR A 121 -16.54 15.27 6.42
C TYR A 121 -16.54 15.88 7.83
N GLU A 122 -16.00 15.15 8.82
CA GLU A 122 -15.94 15.60 10.22
C GLU A 122 -15.08 16.87 10.40
N PHE A 123 -14.00 17.00 9.61
CA PHE A 123 -13.12 18.17 9.64
C PHE A 123 -13.84 19.43 9.12
N VAL A 124 -14.55 19.32 7.98
CA VAL A 124 -15.35 20.43 7.42
C VAL A 124 -16.47 20.83 8.39
N LYS A 125 -17.10 19.86 9.07
CA LYS A 125 -18.14 20.11 10.07
C LYS A 125 -17.60 20.56 11.43
N LYS A 126 -16.27 20.74 11.58
CA LYS A 126 -15.59 21.12 12.85
C LYS A 126 -15.87 20.15 14.00
N LEU A 127 -16.11 18.88 13.70
CA LEU A 127 -16.32 17.81 14.68
C LEU A 127 -14.97 17.22 15.16
N ILE A 128 -13.92 17.36 14.35
CA ILE A 128 -12.53 17.05 14.66
C ILE A 128 -11.68 18.30 14.37
N PRO A 129 -10.77 18.72 15.28
CA PRO A 129 -10.64 18.20 16.65
C PRO A 129 -11.85 18.55 17.52
N GLY A 130 -12.39 17.59 18.28
CA GLY A 130 -13.55 17.80 19.15
C GLY A 130 -14.25 16.48 19.50
N ARG A 131 -15.59 16.50 19.54
CA ARG A 131 -16.42 15.38 20.01
C ARG A 131 -16.21 14.07 19.22
N ALA A 132 -15.86 14.12 17.93
CA ALA A 132 -15.61 12.95 17.10
C ALA A 132 -14.16 12.43 17.20
N SER A 133 -13.24 13.12 17.88
CA SER A 133 -11.82 12.80 17.91
C SER A 133 -11.51 11.40 18.47
N LYS A 134 -12.29 10.92 19.45
CA LYS A 134 -12.10 9.58 20.02
C LYS A 134 -12.37 8.48 18.98
N ALA A 135 -13.50 8.58 18.28
CA ALA A 135 -13.89 7.63 17.25
C ALA A 135 -12.93 7.66 16.06
N HIS A 136 -12.52 8.86 15.61
CA HIS A 136 -11.50 9.04 14.59
C HIS A 136 -10.18 8.38 14.98
N LYS A 137 -9.69 8.57 16.22
CA LYS A 137 -8.45 7.97 16.70
C LYS A 137 -8.49 6.44 16.70
N ILE A 138 -9.61 5.84 17.13
CA ILE A 138 -9.78 4.37 17.14
C ILE A 138 -9.70 3.82 15.71
N LEU A 139 -10.43 4.44 14.78
CA LEU A 139 -10.41 4.04 13.38
C LEU A 139 -9.02 4.25 12.75
N ALA A 140 -8.35 5.37 13.07
CA ALA A 140 -7.00 5.67 12.61
C ALA A 140 -5.96 4.63 13.06
N ILE A 141 -6.04 4.16 14.31
CA ILE A 141 -5.15 3.11 14.81
C ILE A 141 -5.37 1.81 14.04
N LYS A 142 -6.63 1.39 13.83
CA LYS A 142 -6.94 0.18 13.05
C LYS A 142 -6.41 0.27 11.63
N THR A 143 -6.64 1.41 10.96
CA THR A 143 -6.14 1.67 9.60
C THR A 143 -4.61 1.64 9.56
N PHE A 144 -3.93 2.32 10.47
CA PHE A 144 -2.47 2.35 10.53
C PHE A 144 -1.87 0.96 10.76
N THR A 145 -2.45 0.18 11.70
CA THR A 145 -2.04 -1.21 11.92
C THR A 145 -2.22 -2.05 10.65
N GLY A 146 -3.34 -1.88 9.96
CA GLY A 146 -3.58 -2.56 8.69
C GLY A 146 -2.55 -2.19 7.62
N ILE A 147 -2.18 -0.91 7.48
CA ILE A 147 -1.14 -0.45 6.55
C ILE A 147 0.21 -1.08 6.88
N VAL A 148 0.59 -1.13 8.16
CA VAL A 148 1.82 -1.78 8.61
C VAL A 148 1.83 -3.26 8.25
N LEU A 149 0.76 -3.99 8.55
CA LEU A 149 0.63 -5.41 8.21
C LEU A 149 0.66 -5.65 6.70
N THR A 150 -0.01 -4.80 5.92
CA THR A 150 0.03 -4.86 4.45
C THR A 150 1.46 -4.68 3.92
N SER A 151 2.21 -3.71 4.45
CA SER A 151 3.59 -3.48 4.04
C SER A 151 4.49 -4.68 4.36
N PHE A 152 4.44 -5.21 5.57
CA PHE A 152 5.25 -6.37 5.94
C PHE A 152 4.90 -7.62 5.14
N SER A 153 3.61 -7.93 5.00
CA SER A 153 3.18 -9.09 4.21
C SER A 153 3.48 -8.93 2.72
N GLY A 154 3.39 -7.71 2.17
CA GLY A 154 3.75 -7.42 0.78
C GLY A 154 5.24 -7.58 0.52
N ILE A 155 6.11 -7.09 1.41
CA ILE A 155 7.55 -7.33 1.36
C ILE A 155 7.83 -8.84 1.42
N TRP A 156 7.13 -9.56 2.27
CA TRP A 156 7.31 -11.01 2.37
C TRP A 156 6.92 -11.73 1.07
N VAL A 157 5.79 -11.38 0.45
CA VAL A 157 5.41 -11.90 -0.88
C VAL A 157 6.50 -11.59 -1.92
N TYR A 158 7.01 -10.36 -1.94
CA TYR A 158 8.08 -9.96 -2.84
C TYR A 158 9.33 -10.84 -2.67
N LEU A 159 9.78 -11.07 -1.43
CA LEU A 159 10.93 -11.93 -1.15
C LEU A 159 10.73 -13.36 -1.64
N LEU A 160 9.52 -13.92 -1.43
CA LEU A 160 9.19 -15.27 -1.89
C LEU A 160 9.21 -15.41 -3.40
N LEU A 161 8.79 -14.38 -4.13
CA LEU A 161 8.70 -14.43 -5.59
C LEU A 161 10.02 -14.11 -6.29
N PHE A 162 10.84 -13.19 -5.73
CA PHE A 162 11.94 -12.59 -6.47
C PHE A 162 13.30 -12.74 -5.83
N VAL A 163 13.39 -13.21 -4.59
CA VAL A 163 14.68 -13.41 -3.88
C VAL A 163 14.95 -14.89 -3.66
N TYR A 164 13.99 -15.63 -3.16
CA TYR A 164 14.07 -17.08 -2.93
C TYR A 164 13.55 -17.83 -4.18
#